data_98da78f56d64a5be3ed2f929bdcc17b5
#
_entry.id   98da78f56d64a5be3ed2f929bdcc17b5
#
_cell.length_a   1.000
_cell.length_b   1.000
_cell.length_c   1.000
_cell.angle_alpha   90.00
_cell.angle_beta   90.00
_cell.angle_gamma   90.00
#
_symmetry.space_group_name_H-M   'P 1'
#
loop_
_entity.id
_entity.type
_entity.pdbx_description
1 polymer ?
#
loop_
_entity_poly.entity_id
_entity_poly.type
_entity_poly.pdbx_seq_one_letter_code
_entity_poly.pdbx_strand_id
1 'polypeptide(L)'
;MTIDAIFRWINFMSNKAQSGAISPDEFNLCLEALYLEPMKIKVGLPEEYLVGQPVARQSYQVSQTITDDLHKFIVPLTITKSNTGYFPIPTDYVAFSTLRYIQIVQPEQCDEMPIVIENSVEIVTDGELSLRLPNSITPPTFDYPIGAFYNQGMKVFPKDISEVKLTYLRRPAKPFRNYTITANDENIFDPIGS
;
A
#
# COMPACT_ATOMS: atom_id res chain seq x y z
N MET A 1 -9.62 -20.78 -3.46
CA MET A 1 -8.66 -21.85 -3.68
C MET A 1 -7.75 -21.87 -2.46
N THR A 2 -7.54 -23.01 -1.80
CA THR A 2 -6.66 -23.11 -0.63
C THR A 2 -5.20 -23.24 -1.07
N ILE A 3 -4.25 -22.87 -0.19
CA ILE A 3 -2.81 -22.97 -0.47
C ILE A 3 -2.39 -24.41 -0.77
N ASP A 4 -2.98 -25.39 -0.07
CA ASP A 4 -2.74 -26.82 -0.31
C ASP A 4 -3.23 -27.28 -1.70
N ALA A 5 -4.37 -26.75 -2.15
CA ALA A 5 -4.87 -27.05 -3.49
C ALA A 5 -3.94 -26.53 -4.57
N ILE A 6 -3.32 -25.35 -4.38
CA ILE A 6 -2.31 -24.79 -5.28
C ILE A 6 -1.07 -25.68 -5.31
N PHE A 7 -0.58 -26.10 -4.14
CA PHE A 7 0.57 -26.98 -4.04
C PHE A 7 0.36 -28.30 -4.77
N ARG A 8 -0.79 -28.97 -4.55
CA ARG A 8 -1.15 -30.22 -5.23
C ARG A 8 -1.26 -30.02 -6.74
N TRP A 9 -1.86 -28.92 -7.18
CA TRP A 9 -1.99 -28.62 -8.60
C TRP A 9 -0.61 -28.40 -9.26
N ILE A 10 0.30 -27.66 -8.62
CA ILE A 10 1.66 -27.45 -9.13
C ILE A 10 2.41 -28.78 -9.22
N ASN A 11 2.35 -29.62 -8.18
CA ASN A 11 2.98 -30.94 -8.21
C ASN A 11 2.39 -31.84 -9.30
N PHE A 12 1.07 -31.80 -9.52
CA PHE A 12 0.45 -32.53 -10.61
C PHE A 12 0.96 -32.07 -11.98
N MET A 13 1.10 -30.76 -12.19
CA MET A 13 1.64 -30.23 -13.44
C MET A 13 3.13 -30.55 -13.61
N SER A 14 3.92 -30.47 -12.56
CA SER A 14 5.33 -30.82 -12.52
C SER A 14 5.57 -32.29 -12.87
N ASN A 15 4.80 -33.20 -12.28
CA ASN A 15 4.86 -34.62 -12.59
C ASN A 15 4.50 -34.92 -14.04
N LYS A 16 3.52 -34.21 -14.63
CA LYS A 16 3.21 -34.35 -16.06
C LYS A 16 4.36 -33.89 -16.95
N ALA A 17 5.10 -32.86 -16.53
CA ALA A 17 6.27 -32.37 -17.25
C ALA A 17 7.54 -33.20 -17.00
N GLN A 18 7.46 -34.27 -16.20
CA GLN A 18 8.58 -35.13 -15.79
C GLN A 18 9.71 -34.36 -15.08
N SER A 19 9.42 -33.24 -14.48
CA SER A 19 10.38 -32.37 -13.78
C SER A 19 10.52 -32.67 -12.29
N GLY A 20 9.87 -33.73 -11.79
CA GLY A 20 9.90 -34.13 -10.39
C GLY A 20 8.84 -33.43 -9.52
N ALA A 21 8.75 -33.82 -8.25
CA ALA A 21 7.86 -33.21 -7.28
C ALA A 21 8.57 -32.07 -6.54
N ILE A 22 7.85 -31.00 -6.28
CA ILE A 22 8.32 -29.86 -5.47
C ILE A 22 8.07 -30.17 -4.00
N SER A 23 9.08 -29.98 -3.16
CA SER A 23 8.94 -30.12 -1.72
C SER A 23 8.12 -28.96 -1.10
N PRO A 24 7.49 -29.13 0.08
CA PRO A 24 6.80 -28.05 0.76
C PRO A 24 7.68 -26.84 1.07
N ASP A 25 8.95 -27.05 1.39
CA ASP A 25 9.92 -25.97 1.67
C ASP A 25 10.24 -25.17 0.43
N GLU A 26 10.54 -25.85 -0.69
CA GLU A 26 10.76 -25.18 -1.97
C GLU A 26 9.55 -24.40 -2.41
N PHE A 27 8.34 -24.94 -2.20
CA PHE A 27 7.09 -24.23 -2.48
C PHE A 27 6.94 -22.97 -1.62
N ASN A 28 7.19 -23.05 -0.30
CA ASN A 28 7.15 -21.91 0.59
C ASN A 28 8.19 -20.84 0.23
N LEU A 29 9.38 -21.25 -0.19
CA LEU A 29 10.42 -20.34 -0.68
C LEU A 29 9.97 -19.60 -1.95
N CYS A 30 9.37 -20.30 -2.90
CA CYS A 30 8.80 -19.70 -4.10
C CYS A 30 7.65 -18.71 -3.76
N LEU A 31 6.78 -19.10 -2.83
CA LEU A 31 5.72 -18.20 -2.36
C LEU A 31 6.28 -16.93 -1.73
N GLU A 32 7.33 -17.04 -0.92
CA GLU A 32 8.00 -15.88 -0.31
C GLU A 32 8.56 -14.91 -1.34
N ALA A 33 9.17 -15.45 -2.39
CA ALA A 33 9.76 -14.64 -3.45
C ALA A 33 8.69 -13.95 -4.33
N LEU A 34 7.56 -14.62 -4.57
CA LEU A 34 6.62 -14.22 -5.61
C LEU A 34 5.33 -13.56 -5.11
N TYR A 35 4.98 -13.64 -3.80
CA TYR A 35 3.65 -13.19 -3.34
C TYR A 35 3.39 -11.68 -3.52
N LEU A 36 4.42 -10.85 -3.59
CA LEU A 36 4.32 -9.42 -3.83
C LEU A 36 4.38 -9.02 -5.31
N GLU A 37 4.84 -9.91 -6.18
CA GLU A 37 5.05 -9.59 -7.61
C GLU A 37 3.77 -9.14 -8.33
N PRO A 38 2.59 -9.81 -8.17
CA PRO A 38 1.36 -9.34 -8.80
C PRO A 38 0.97 -7.92 -8.36
N MET A 39 1.22 -7.59 -7.08
CA MET A 39 0.93 -6.27 -6.55
C MET A 39 1.89 -5.22 -7.10
N LYS A 40 3.19 -5.52 -7.15
CA LYS A 40 4.20 -4.62 -7.73
C LYS A 40 3.94 -4.36 -9.21
N ILE A 41 3.57 -5.39 -9.97
CA ILE A 41 3.23 -5.26 -11.39
C ILE A 41 2.01 -4.34 -11.56
N LYS A 42 0.97 -4.47 -10.72
CA LYS A 42 -0.24 -3.67 -10.83
C LYS A 42 -0.06 -2.23 -10.36
N VAL A 43 0.71 -1.99 -9.31
CA VAL A 43 1.00 -0.66 -8.75
C VAL A 43 2.09 0.04 -9.53
N GLY A 44 3.11 -0.70 -9.93
CA GLY A 44 4.32 -0.22 -10.57
C GLY A 44 4.41 -0.61 -12.03
N LEU A 45 3.26 -0.73 -12.76
CA LEU A 45 3.36 -0.79 -14.22
C LEU A 45 4.25 0.39 -14.64
N PRO A 46 5.56 0.18 -14.87
CA PRO A 46 6.34 1.21 -15.49
C PRO A 46 5.61 1.51 -16.80
N GLU A 47 5.29 2.76 -17.02
CA GLU A 47 5.12 3.23 -18.37
C GLU A 47 6.42 2.80 -19.04
N GLU A 48 6.40 1.70 -19.80
CA GLU A 48 7.53 1.33 -20.62
C GLU A 48 7.72 2.48 -21.59
N TYR A 49 8.62 3.36 -21.22
CA TYR A 49 9.05 4.47 -22.05
C TYR A 49 9.87 3.87 -23.20
N LEU A 50 9.16 3.36 -24.18
CA LEU A 50 9.76 3.00 -25.46
C LEU A 50 10.07 4.33 -26.17
N VAL A 51 11.36 4.64 -26.19
CA VAL A 51 11.88 5.84 -26.87
C VAL A 51 11.30 5.90 -28.28
N GLY A 52 10.51 6.95 -28.57
CA GLY A 52 9.91 7.18 -29.88
C GLY A 52 8.46 6.69 -30.03
N GLN A 53 7.84 6.09 -29.01
CA GLN A 53 6.41 5.82 -29.02
C GLN A 53 5.64 6.86 -28.19
N PRO A 54 4.46 7.32 -28.65
CA PRO A 54 3.63 8.18 -27.81
C PRO A 54 3.22 7.41 -26.56
N VAL A 55 3.39 8.04 -25.40
CA VAL A 55 2.93 7.48 -24.11
C VAL A 55 1.45 7.18 -24.23
N ALA A 56 1.11 5.90 -24.24
CA ALA A 56 -0.27 5.46 -24.19
C ALA A 56 -0.84 5.91 -22.85
N ARG A 57 -1.75 6.89 -22.85
CA ARG A 57 -2.53 7.22 -21.66
C ARG A 57 -3.23 5.94 -21.22
N GLN A 58 -2.98 5.50 -19.99
CA GLN A 58 -3.71 4.39 -19.41
C GLN A 58 -5.21 4.64 -19.63
N SER A 59 -5.88 3.71 -20.30
CA SER A 59 -7.31 3.86 -20.51
C SER A 59 -8.00 3.83 -19.14
N TYR A 60 -9.08 4.59 -18.98
CA TYR A 60 -9.91 4.58 -17.76
C TYR A 60 -10.26 3.13 -17.32
N GLN A 61 -10.51 2.25 -18.28
CA GLN A 61 -10.82 0.85 -18.03
C GLN A 61 -9.69 0.08 -17.35
N VAL A 62 -8.44 0.32 -17.74
CA VAL A 62 -7.27 -0.32 -17.11
C VAL A 62 -7.10 0.18 -15.68
N SER A 63 -7.21 1.48 -15.44
CA SER A 63 -7.17 2.07 -14.10
C SER A 63 -8.29 1.54 -13.20
N GLN A 64 -9.50 1.39 -13.73
CA GLN A 64 -10.65 0.85 -12.98
C GLN A 64 -10.41 -0.62 -12.62
N THR A 65 -9.94 -1.45 -13.56
CA THR A 65 -9.63 -2.87 -13.30
C THR A 65 -8.55 -3.02 -12.22
N ILE A 66 -7.50 -2.19 -12.27
CA ILE A 66 -6.45 -2.19 -11.24
C ILE A 66 -7.04 -1.81 -9.88
N THR A 67 -7.89 -0.79 -9.83
CA THR A 67 -8.56 -0.36 -8.61
C THR A 67 -9.47 -1.45 -8.05
N ASP A 68 -10.26 -2.11 -8.90
CA ASP A 68 -11.15 -3.19 -8.50
C ASP A 68 -10.39 -4.41 -7.97
N ASP A 69 -9.24 -4.72 -8.54
CA ASP A 69 -8.39 -5.81 -8.08
C ASP A 69 -7.69 -5.51 -6.75
N LEU A 70 -7.33 -4.26 -6.52
CA LEU A 70 -6.56 -3.85 -5.34
C LEU A 70 -7.41 -3.29 -4.19
N HIS A 71 -8.71 -3.03 -4.40
CA HIS A 71 -9.57 -2.35 -3.40
C HIS A 71 -9.56 -3.04 -2.02
N LYS A 72 -9.41 -4.37 -1.96
CA LYS A 72 -9.35 -5.15 -0.70
C LYS A 72 -8.11 -4.87 0.14
N PHE A 73 -7.08 -4.30 -0.48
CA PHE A 73 -5.82 -3.95 0.18
C PHE A 73 -5.70 -2.46 0.45
N ILE A 74 -6.66 -1.65 0.00
CA ILE A 74 -6.69 -0.21 0.28
C ILE A 74 -7.31 -0.01 1.66
N VAL A 75 -6.51 0.55 2.57
CA VAL A 75 -6.90 0.77 3.97
C VAL A 75 -6.77 2.24 4.33
N PRO A 76 -7.85 2.87 4.84
CA PRO A 76 -7.75 4.17 5.48
C PRO A 76 -7.26 4.02 6.92
N LEU A 77 -6.29 4.83 7.32
CA LEU A 77 -5.74 4.85 8.67
C LEU A 77 -5.59 6.29 9.14
N THR A 78 -6.10 6.59 10.32
CA THR A 78 -5.86 7.86 10.97
C THR A 78 -4.54 7.78 11.75
N ILE A 79 -3.65 8.73 11.48
CA ILE A 79 -2.32 8.78 12.06
C ILE A 79 -2.16 10.10 12.81
N THR A 80 -1.69 9.99 14.05
CA THR A 80 -1.35 11.14 14.88
C THR A 80 0.14 11.46 14.77
N LYS A 81 0.44 12.74 14.89
CA LYS A 81 1.81 13.25 14.84
C LYS A 81 2.61 12.77 16.06
N SER A 82 3.80 12.27 15.82
CA SER A 82 4.73 11.87 16.89
C SER A 82 5.40 13.09 17.54
N ASN A 83 6.01 12.88 18.70
CA ASN A 83 6.78 13.91 19.40
C ASN A 83 7.98 14.45 18.57
N THR A 84 8.43 13.69 17.57
CA THR A 84 9.47 14.09 16.64
C THR A 84 8.97 15.00 15.52
N GLY A 85 7.65 15.22 15.42
CA GLY A 85 7.04 16.05 14.39
C GLY A 85 6.75 15.33 13.09
N TYR A 86 6.94 14.00 13.05
CA TYR A 86 6.62 13.16 11.89
C TYR A 86 5.36 12.35 12.14
N PHE A 87 4.63 12.06 11.07
CA PHE A 87 3.55 11.09 11.05
C PHE A 87 4.13 9.73 10.70
N PRO A 88 4.04 8.71 11.58
CA PRO A 88 4.63 7.40 11.33
C PRO A 88 3.96 6.71 10.15
N ILE A 89 4.76 6.02 9.32
CA ILE A 89 4.26 5.20 8.22
C ILE A 89 3.98 3.80 8.77
N PRO A 90 2.82 3.17 8.44
CA PRO A 90 2.53 1.80 8.85
C PRO A 90 3.58 0.80 8.35
N THR A 91 3.85 -0.25 9.12
CA THR A 91 4.85 -1.27 8.77
C THR A 91 4.42 -2.14 7.57
N ASP A 92 3.12 -2.22 7.33
CA ASP A 92 2.52 -2.94 6.21
C ASP A 92 2.28 -2.06 4.96
N TYR A 93 2.82 -0.83 4.96
CA TYR A 93 2.72 0.10 3.85
C TYR A 93 3.44 -0.43 2.60
N VAL A 94 2.77 -0.35 1.45
CA VAL A 94 3.34 -0.67 0.12
C VAL A 94 3.33 0.53 -0.79
N ALA A 95 2.19 1.18 -0.94
CA ALA A 95 2.04 2.31 -1.84
C ALA A 95 1.06 3.36 -1.28
N PHE A 96 1.34 4.61 -1.59
CA PHE A 96 0.51 5.75 -1.26
C PHE A 96 -0.72 5.81 -2.18
N SER A 97 -1.87 6.15 -1.60
CA SER A 97 -3.09 6.48 -2.36
C SER A 97 -3.48 7.93 -2.13
N THR A 98 -3.92 8.27 -0.92
CA THR A 98 -4.31 9.64 -0.60
C THR A 98 -3.95 10.00 0.84
N LEU A 99 -3.68 11.27 1.09
CA LEU A 99 -3.51 11.84 2.42
C LEU A 99 -4.50 12.99 2.59
N ARG A 100 -5.27 12.97 3.67
CA ARG A 100 -6.27 14.00 3.96
C ARG A 100 -6.07 14.55 5.36
N TYR A 101 -6.29 15.84 5.51
CA TYR A 101 -6.41 16.50 6.80
C TYR A 101 -7.87 16.75 7.10
N ILE A 102 -8.29 16.41 8.32
CA ILE A 102 -9.66 16.62 8.79
C ILE A 102 -9.67 17.89 9.63
N GLN A 103 -10.35 18.89 9.15
CA GLN A 103 -10.58 20.14 9.86
C GLN A 103 -12.01 20.17 10.42
N ILE A 104 -12.12 20.38 11.72
CA ILE A 104 -13.40 20.58 12.37
C ILE A 104 -13.59 22.09 12.57
N VAL A 105 -14.51 22.68 11.81
CA VAL A 105 -14.84 24.09 11.91
C VAL A 105 -16.07 24.21 12.80
N GLN A 106 -15.94 24.92 13.92
CA GLN A 106 -17.10 25.25 14.77
C GLN A 106 -17.82 26.46 14.18
N PRO A 107 -19.12 26.37 13.90
CA PRO A 107 -19.89 27.51 13.45
C PRO A 107 -19.96 28.58 14.54
N GLU A 108 -20.08 29.85 14.13
CA GLU A 108 -20.16 31.00 15.05
C GLU A 108 -21.45 31.00 15.87
N GLN A 109 -22.49 30.27 15.45
CA GLN A 109 -23.76 30.16 16.16
C GLN A 109 -23.79 28.86 16.97
N CYS A 110 -24.15 28.98 18.25
CA CYS A 110 -24.10 27.89 19.24
C CYS A 110 -25.03 26.69 18.97
N ASP A 111 -25.98 26.80 18.05
CA ASP A 111 -26.96 25.76 17.75
C ASP A 111 -26.66 24.94 16.46
N GLU A 112 -25.59 25.25 15.75
CA GLU A 112 -25.20 24.53 14.52
C GLU A 112 -24.20 23.43 14.83
N MET A 113 -24.36 22.28 14.14
CA MET A 113 -23.41 21.17 14.25
C MET A 113 -22.05 21.55 13.66
N PRO A 114 -20.95 21.05 14.24
CA PRO A 114 -19.61 21.28 13.69
C PRO A 114 -19.50 20.75 12.27
N ILE A 115 -18.94 21.57 11.37
CA ILE A 115 -18.71 21.22 9.97
C ILE A 115 -17.36 20.51 9.88
N VAL A 116 -17.38 19.30 9.32
CA VAL A 116 -16.16 18.50 9.04
C VAL A 116 -15.74 18.74 7.60
N ILE A 117 -14.57 19.33 7.41
CA ILE A 117 -13.97 19.56 6.09
C ILE A 117 -12.78 18.60 5.93
N GLU A 118 -12.79 17.81 4.86
CA GLU A 118 -11.65 16.95 4.49
C GLU A 118 -10.82 17.64 3.38
N ASN A 119 -9.65 18.14 3.73
CA ASN A 119 -8.73 18.77 2.80
C ASN A 119 -7.67 17.76 2.34
N SER A 120 -7.42 17.68 1.03
CA SER A 120 -6.37 16.83 0.48
C SER A 120 -5.00 17.45 0.75
N VAL A 121 -4.06 16.64 1.25
CA VAL A 121 -2.66 17.05 1.44
C VAL A 121 -1.91 16.75 0.15
N GLU A 122 -1.33 17.77 -0.46
CA GLU A 122 -0.47 17.61 -1.64
C GLU A 122 0.88 17.03 -1.21
N ILE A 123 1.26 15.90 -1.80
CA ILE A 123 2.58 15.30 -1.55
C ILE A 123 3.57 15.83 -2.57
N VAL A 124 4.64 16.41 -2.09
CA VAL A 124 5.70 17.02 -2.89
C VAL A 124 7.06 16.41 -2.54
N THR A 125 8.04 16.63 -3.39
CA THR A 125 9.43 16.26 -3.10
C THR A 125 10.04 17.22 -2.06
N ASP A 126 11.09 16.79 -1.37
CA ASP A 126 11.79 17.63 -0.38
C ASP A 126 12.33 18.93 -1.01
N GLY A 127 12.79 18.85 -2.27
CA GLY A 127 13.23 20.01 -3.02
C GLY A 127 12.12 21.04 -3.26
N GLU A 128 10.94 20.59 -3.68
CA GLU A 128 9.76 21.44 -3.85
C GLU A 128 9.26 22.00 -2.52
N LEU A 129 9.27 21.19 -1.47
CA LEU A 129 8.88 21.62 -0.14
C LEU A 129 9.76 22.77 0.36
N SER A 130 11.08 22.66 0.16
CA SER A 130 12.04 23.70 0.57
C SER A 130 11.86 25.02 -0.18
N LEU A 131 11.33 24.98 -1.42
CA LEU A 131 11.00 26.16 -2.20
C LEU A 131 9.65 26.77 -1.82
N ARG A 132 8.66 25.94 -1.47
CA ARG A 132 7.30 26.41 -1.13
C ARG A 132 7.20 26.96 0.30
N LEU A 133 7.95 26.40 1.26
CA LEU A 133 7.90 26.85 2.65
C LEU A 133 8.25 28.35 2.85
N PRO A 134 9.30 28.90 2.25
CA PRO A 134 9.63 30.32 2.39
C PRO A 134 8.84 31.21 1.41
N ASN A 135 8.02 30.64 0.51
CA ASN A 135 7.31 31.42 -0.49
C ASN A 135 6.12 32.17 0.14
N SER A 136 6.17 33.50 0.04
CA SER A 136 5.11 34.37 0.55
C SER A 136 3.83 34.40 -0.30
N ILE A 137 3.90 33.91 -1.55
CA ILE A 137 2.77 33.94 -2.49
C ILE A 137 1.90 32.70 -2.32
N THR A 138 2.50 31.52 -2.08
CA THR A 138 1.80 30.25 -1.94
C THR A 138 2.29 29.46 -0.72
N PRO A 139 2.21 30.03 0.50
CA PRO A 139 2.58 29.29 1.69
C PRO A 139 1.59 28.16 1.94
N PRO A 140 2.01 27.07 2.58
CA PRO A 140 1.08 26.01 3.00
C PRO A 140 0.09 26.56 4.03
N THR A 141 -1.19 26.31 3.78
CA THR A 141 -2.29 26.69 4.67
C THR A 141 -3.08 25.47 5.10
N PHE A 142 -4.02 25.63 6.03
CA PHE A 142 -4.94 24.55 6.42
C PHE A 142 -5.84 24.08 5.28
N ASP A 143 -6.18 24.99 4.35
CA ASP A 143 -7.00 24.66 3.17
C ASP A 143 -6.17 23.96 2.08
N TYR A 144 -4.87 24.27 2.02
CA TYR A 144 -3.93 23.72 1.05
C TYR A 144 -2.67 23.18 1.76
N PRO A 145 -2.84 22.11 2.55
CA PRO A 145 -1.70 21.51 3.24
C PRO A 145 -0.79 20.76 2.26
N ILE A 146 0.50 20.84 2.52
CA ILE A 146 1.52 20.10 1.76
C ILE A 146 2.31 19.17 2.66
N GLY A 147 2.80 18.07 2.10
CA GLY A 147 3.59 17.10 2.84
C GLY A 147 4.69 16.47 2.00
N ALA A 148 5.66 15.87 2.68
CA ALA A 148 6.73 15.11 2.05
C ALA A 148 7.03 13.84 2.84
N PHE A 149 7.48 12.80 2.12
CA PHE A 149 7.91 11.54 2.71
C PHE A 149 9.40 11.60 3.08
N TYR A 150 9.71 11.07 4.26
CA TYR A 150 11.06 10.91 4.77
C TYR A 150 11.25 9.50 5.33
N ASN A 151 12.49 9.12 5.60
CA ASN A 151 12.79 7.83 6.22
C ASN A 151 12.13 7.64 7.60
N GLN A 152 11.94 8.72 8.35
CA GLN A 152 11.32 8.69 9.68
C GLN A 152 9.78 8.76 9.66
N GLY A 153 9.18 8.95 8.50
CA GLY A 153 7.74 9.15 8.33
C GLY A 153 7.42 10.30 7.40
N MET A 154 6.20 10.80 7.46
CA MET A 154 5.74 11.95 6.68
C MET A 154 5.82 13.21 7.50
N LYS A 155 6.22 14.33 6.88
CA LYS A 155 6.02 15.69 7.41
C LYS A 155 4.88 16.36 6.68
N VAL A 156 4.00 17.03 7.41
CA VAL A 156 2.89 17.80 6.86
C VAL A 156 2.97 19.24 7.36
N PHE A 157 2.64 20.18 6.51
CA PHE A 157 2.58 21.61 6.82
C PHE A 157 1.20 22.16 6.46
N PRO A 158 0.63 23.06 7.27
CA PRO A 158 1.20 23.71 8.48
C PRO A 158 1.56 22.73 9.60
N LYS A 159 2.54 23.13 10.44
CA LYS A 159 3.04 22.30 11.55
C LYS A 159 2.01 22.02 12.64
N ASP A 160 0.95 22.80 12.71
CA ASP A 160 -0.10 22.69 13.72
C ASP A 160 -1.08 21.54 13.45
N ILE A 161 -0.98 20.92 12.27
CA ILE A 161 -1.73 19.70 11.96
C ILE A 161 -1.22 18.58 12.85
N SER A 162 -2.11 18.02 13.69
CA SER A 162 -1.80 16.95 14.64
C SER A 162 -2.24 15.58 14.18
N GLU A 163 -3.22 15.52 13.25
CA GLU A 163 -3.84 14.28 12.81
C GLU A 163 -4.11 14.32 11.31
N VAL A 164 -3.85 13.21 10.63
CA VAL A 164 -4.09 13.04 9.20
C VAL A 164 -4.68 11.65 8.92
N LYS A 165 -5.50 11.54 7.89
CA LYS A 165 -6.06 10.28 7.39
C LYS A 165 -5.26 9.84 6.16
N LEU A 166 -4.45 8.82 6.34
CA LEU A 166 -3.69 8.18 5.27
C LEU A 166 -4.51 7.05 4.67
N THR A 167 -4.73 7.08 3.36
CA THR A 167 -5.22 5.93 2.61
C THR A 167 -4.04 5.34 1.83
N TYR A 168 -3.77 4.08 2.05
CA TYR A 168 -2.61 3.41 1.47
C TYR A 168 -2.93 1.98 1.07
N LEU A 169 -2.10 1.42 0.21
CA LEU A 169 -2.13 0.03 -0.15
C LEU A 169 -1.28 -0.76 0.84
N ARG A 170 -1.92 -1.65 1.58
CA ARG A 170 -1.23 -2.47 2.57
C ARG A 170 -0.65 -3.74 1.94
N ARG A 171 0.42 -4.23 2.53
CA ARG A 171 1.01 -5.52 2.18
C ARG A 171 0.03 -6.65 2.50
N PRO A 172 -0.26 -7.58 1.58
CA PRO A 172 -1.02 -8.78 1.90
C PRO A 172 -0.26 -9.64 2.92
N ALA A 173 -1.00 -10.43 3.68
CA ALA A 173 -0.38 -11.44 4.55
C ALA A 173 0.48 -12.38 3.70
N LYS A 174 1.67 -12.73 4.22
CA LYS A 174 2.56 -13.67 3.56
C LYS A 174 1.88 -15.05 3.53
N PRO A 175 1.65 -15.63 2.33
CA PRO A 175 1.11 -16.98 2.25
C PRO A 175 2.16 -17.98 2.71
N PHE A 176 1.74 -18.94 3.51
CA PHE A 176 2.60 -20.00 4.00
C PHE A 176 1.80 -21.31 4.05
N ARG A 177 2.37 -22.39 3.51
CA ARG A 177 1.81 -23.74 3.62
C ARG A 177 2.44 -24.41 4.80
N ASN A 178 1.68 -24.54 5.90
CA ASN A 178 2.13 -25.28 7.06
C ASN A 178 2.03 -26.80 6.82
N TYR A 179 2.95 -27.57 7.38
CA TYR A 179 2.96 -29.01 7.26
C TYR A 179 3.67 -29.64 8.46
N THR A 180 3.31 -30.89 8.74
CA THR A 180 3.95 -31.74 9.74
C THR A 180 4.60 -32.93 9.05
N ILE A 181 5.77 -33.35 9.52
CA ILE A 181 6.45 -34.54 9.03
C ILE A 181 6.05 -35.70 9.92
N THR A 182 5.50 -36.75 9.31
CA THR A 182 5.17 -38.00 10.05
C THR A 182 6.42 -38.84 10.29
N ALA A 183 6.28 -39.85 11.14
CA ALA A 183 7.36 -40.81 11.42
C ALA A 183 7.84 -41.60 10.17
N ASN A 184 7.06 -41.58 9.10
CA ASN A 184 7.39 -42.19 7.79
C ASN A 184 7.92 -41.21 6.76
N ASP A 185 8.38 -39.99 7.18
CA ASP A 185 8.85 -38.90 6.31
C ASP A 185 7.79 -38.38 5.32
N GLU A 186 6.49 -38.56 5.62
CA GLU A 186 5.40 -37.99 4.82
C GLU A 186 5.05 -36.59 5.30
N ASN A 187 4.90 -35.67 4.35
CA ASN A 187 4.49 -34.30 4.60
C ASN A 187 2.97 -34.18 4.60
N ILE A 188 2.35 -34.04 5.78
CA ILE A 188 0.90 -33.81 5.93
C ILE A 188 0.63 -32.32 6.08
N PHE A 189 -0.31 -31.82 5.29
CA PHE A 189 -0.76 -30.42 5.39
C PHE A 189 -1.44 -30.17 6.75
N ASP A 190 -0.99 -29.09 7.42
CA ASP A 190 -1.59 -28.61 8.66
C ASP A 190 -2.37 -27.31 8.36
N PRO A 191 -3.69 -27.30 8.49
CA PRO A 191 -4.50 -26.11 8.21
C PRO A 191 -4.39 -25.01 9.29
N ILE A 192 -3.82 -25.36 10.47
CA ILE A 192 -3.69 -24.43 11.59
C ILE A 192 -2.42 -23.57 11.37
N GLY A 193 -2.61 -22.32 11.01
CA GLY A 193 -1.52 -21.35 10.79
C GLY A 193 -1.06 -21.19 9.34
N SER A 194 -1.83 -21.72 8.38
CA SER A 194 -1.59 -21.54 6.94
C SER A 194 -2.38 -20.38 6.35
#